data_9eebd5be24222f8215d3c8f9a358fd45
#
_entry.id   9eebd5be24222f8215d3c8f9a358fd45
#
_cell.length_a   1.000
_cell.length_b   1.000
_cell.length_c   1.000
_cell.angle_alpha   90.00
_cell.angle_beta   90.00
_cell.angle_gamma   90.00
#
_symmetry.space_group_name_H-M   'P 1'
#
loop_
_entity.id
_entity.type
_entity.pdbx_description
1 polymer ?
#
loop_
_entity_poly.entity_id
_entity_poly.type
_entity_poly.pdbx_seq_one_letter_code
_entity_poly.pdbx_strand_id
1 'polypeptide(L)'
;MKKLSLTLIALLMASVTFAQSEQANDVMKTLRLANDYFMAKYADPTLPTNVNRIRPSSLWTRAVYYEGLMALYEIDKDARYIDYTDRWGSFHQWTPRNGVKTNDADDQCCGQTYADRYMQSGGEEKIAKIIENLNNQMQTPNTVKPEAKGSLYGWWTWIDAIQMAMPLYMQIYKITGERKYADHAMKMYTWSRDTLAGGLFNVKEGLWWRDKDYVAPYVTPDGKNCYWSRGNGWVYAALMRCMNLLSPKDKYYKQLKKDFLLMSEALKNCQRPEDGLWNPSLVSYADYGGKEMSGTALFLYGMAWGIQKGYLKATVYKPVCDKAWEGLVRDCVHPDGFLGWAQGTGKDPSAGQPLSYTKVPDFEDYGTGCFLLGGVEYYKLVISE
;
A
#
# COMPACT_ATOMS: atom_id res chain seq x y z
N MET A 1 52.06 4.64 11.22
CA MET A 1 50.74 4.21 11.76
C MET A 1 49.57 5.04 11.23
N LYS A 2 49.54 6.38 11.29
CA LYS A 2 48.40 7.21 10.80
C LYS A 2 48.07 7.03 9.29
N LYS A 3 49.06 6.87 8.39
CA LYS A 3 48.79 6.67 6.94
C LYS A 3 48.14 5.32 6.62
N LEU A 4 48.54 4.24 7.34
CA LEU A 4 47.94 2.90 7.15
C LEU A 4 46.47 2.85 7.59
N SER A 5 46.10 3.61 8.65
CA SER A 5 44.73 3.72 9.15
C SER A 5 43.80 4.45 8.16
N LEU A 6 44.28 5.53 7.54
CA LEU A 6 43.50 6.30 6.53
C LEU A 6 43.24 5.49 5.26
N THR A 7 44.24 4.74 4.78
CA THR A 7 44.08 3.87 3.59
C THR A 7 43.10 2.72 3.85
N LEU A 8 43.14 2.13 5.05
CA LEU A 8 42.21 1.05 5.43
C LEU A 8 40.76 1.57 5.57
N ILE A 9 40.55 2.76 6.12
CA ILE A 9 39.24 3.41 6.20
C ILE A 9 38.71 3.74 4.81
N ALA A 10 39.55 4.27 3.91
CA ALA A 10 39.15 4.58 2.54
C ALA A 10 38.78 3.31 1.74
N LEU A 11 39.53 2.21 1.91
CA LEU A 11 39.19 0.90 1.31
C LEU A 11 37.90 0.32 1.87
N LEU A 12 37.65 0.43 3.16
CA LEU A 12 36.38 0.00 3.77
C LEU A 12 35.20 0.84 3.25
N MET A 13 35.34 2.14 3.19
CA MET A 13 34.29 3.01 2.63
C MET A 13 34.03 2.69 1.15
N ALA A 14 35.04 2.49 0.35
CA ALA A 14 34.90 2.13 -1.06
C ALA A 14 34.21 0.76 -1.24
N SER A 15 34.51 -0.22 -0.40
CA SER A 15 33.87 -1.54 -0.46
C SER A 15 32.40 -1.50 0.00
N VAL A 16 32.07 -0.69 0.99
CA VAL A 16 30.69 -0.48 1.44
C VAL A 16 29.87 0.21 0.34
N THR A 17 30.38 1.27 -0.25
CA THR A 17 29.72 2.01 -1.35
C THR A 17 29.49 1.13 -2.57
N PHE A 18 30.44 0.24 -2.90
CA PHE A 18 30.32 -0.69 -4.02
C PHE A 18 29.23 -1.75 -3.73
N ALA A 19 29.21 -2.33 -2.54
CA ALA A 19 28.21 -3.32 -2.15
C ALA A 19 26.78 -2.72 -2.13
N GLN A 20 26.62 -1.49 -1.66
CA GLN A 20 25.35 -0.75 -1.71
C GLN A 20 24.89 -0.50 -3.15
N SER A 21 25.80 -0.11 -4.03
CA SER A 21 25.49 0.10 -5.45
C SER A 21 25.04 -1.21 -6.12
N GLU A 22 25.66 -2.33 -5.80
CA GLU A 22 25.27 -3.65 -6.31
C GLU A 22 23.89 -4.07 -5.79
N GLN A 23 23.63 -3.95 -4.49
CA GLN A 23 22.33 -4.24 -3.89
C GLN A 23 21.22 -3.35 -4.50
N ALA A 24 21.45 -2.06 -4.66
CA ALA A 24 20.50 -1.14 -5.28
C ALA A 24 20.19 -1.55 -6.74
N ASN A 25 21.20 -1.95 -7.50
CA ASN A 25 21.04 -2.43 -8.88
C ASN A 25 20.20 -3.72 -8.93
N ASP A 26 20.39 -4.64 -8.01
CA ASP A 26 19.62 -5.89 -7.95
C ASP A 26 18.16 -5.62 -7.57
N VAL A 27 17.90 -4.69 -6.64
CA VAL A 27 16.54 -4.23 -6.32
C VAL A 27 15.88 -3.65 -7.58
N MET A 28 16.55 -2.74 -8.27
CA MET A 28 16.02 -2.09 -9.48
C MET A 28 15.73 -3.13 -10.58
N LYS A 29 16.65 -4.06 -10.81
CA LYS A 29 16.46 -5.14 -11.79
C LYS A 29 15.22 -5.98 -11.48
N THR A 30 15.01 -6.32 -10.21
CA THR A 30 13.85 -7.11 -9.77
C THR A 30 12.53 -6.33 -9.93
N LEU A 31 12.53 -5.04 -9.62
CA LEU A 31 11.35 -4.17 -9.83
C LEU A 31 10.97 -4.07 -11.31
N ARG A 32 11.97 -3.84 -12.18
CA ARG A 32 11.75 -3.82 -13.64
C ARG A 32 11.23 -5.15 -14.15
N LEU A 33 11.78 -6.27 -13.70
CA LEU A 33 11.35 -7.61 -14.10
C LEU A 33 9.86 -7.83 -13.80
N ALA A 34 9.41 -7.53 -12.58
CA ALA A 34 8.01 -7.69 -12.20
C ALA A 34 7.09 -6.72 -12.95
N ASN A 35 7.52 -5.48 -13.18
CA ASN A 35 6.75 -4.50 -13.93
C ASN A 35 6.67 -4.84 -15.42
N ASP A 36 7.78 -5.24 -16.03
CA ASP A 36 7.83 -5.62 -17.45
C ASP A 36 6.97 -6.86 -17.74
N TYR A 37 6.95 -7.85 -16.82
CA TYR A 37 6.01 -8.97 -16.90
C TYR A 37 4.55 -8.48 -16.96
N PHE A 38 4.16 -7.58 -16.05
CA PHE A 38 2.80 -7.06 -16.00
C PHE A 38 2.45 -6.26 -17.26
N MET A 39 3.32 -5.34 -17.68
CA MET A 39 3.09 -4.52 -18.88
C MET A 39 3.06 -5.34 -20.16
N ALA A 40 3.87 -6.40 -20.27
CA ALA A 40 3.84 -7.31 -21.42
C ALA A 40 2.52 -8.11 -21.47
N LYS A 41 2.07 -8.61 -20.31
CA LYS A 41 0.83 -9.39 -20.21
C LYS A 41 -0.42 -8.55 -20.48
N TYR A 42 -0.43 -7.31 -20.04
CA TYR A 42 -1.53 -6.35 -20.19
C TYR A 42 -1.09 -5.17 -21.06
N ALA A 43 -0.56 -5.45 -22.26
CA ALA A 43 0.06 -4.45 -23.15
C ALA A 43 -0.87 -3.28 -23.51
N ASP A 44 -2.18 -3.50 -23.56
CA ASP A 44 -3.16 -2.43 -23.65
C ASP A 44 -3.77 -2.12 -22.27
N PRO A 45 -3.44 -0.96 -21.67
CA PRO A 45 -3.90 -0.59 -20.32
C PRO A 45 -5.42 -0.34 -20.25
N THR A 46 -6.08 -0.16 -21.36
CA THR A 46 -7.52 0.12 -21.44
C THR A 46 -8.38 -1.13 -21.31
N LEU A 47 -7.81 -2.29 -21.64
CA LEU A 47 -8.53 -3.55 -21.64
C LEU A 47 -8.75 -4.09 -20.23
N PRO A 48 -9.84 -4.85 -20.01
CA PRO A 48 -10.10 -5.53 -18.75
C PRO A 48 -9.00 -6.54 -18.40
N THR A 49 -8.81 -6.77 -17.11
CA THR A 49 -8.08 -7.93 -16.62
C THR A 49 -8.99 -9.16 -16.71
N ASN A 50 -8.45 -10.26 -17.24
CA ASN A 50 -9.21 -11.51 -17.41
C ASN A 50 -8.38 -12.68 -16.87
N VAL A 51 -8.56 -13.00 -15.61
CA VAL A 51 -7.99 -14.19 -14.95
C VAL A 51 -9.12 -15.20 -14.71
N ASN A 52 -9.86 -15.10 -13.62
CA ASN A 52 -10.99 -15.96 -13.33
C ASN A 52 -12.34 -15.38 -13.81
N ARG A 53 -12.39 -14.07 -14.01
CA ARG A 53 -13.53 -13.31 -14.54
C ARG A 53 -13.07 -12.00 -15.14
N ILE A 54 -13.87 -11.45 -16.05
CA ILE A 54 -13.59 -10.15 -16.65
C ILE A 54 -13.80 -9.05 -15.62
N ARG A 55 -12.77 -8.19 -15.46
CA ARG A 55 -12.79 -7.03 -14.58
C ARG A 55 -12.37 -5.78 -15.33
N PRO A 56 -13.14 -4.70 -15.26
CA PRO A 56 -12.78 -3.46 -15.95
C PRO A 56 -11.46 -2.90 -15.41
N SER A 57 -10.68 -2.26 -16.30
CA SER A 57 -9.41 -1.65 -15.93
C SER A 57 -9.55 -0.42 -15.01
N SER A 58 -10.76 0.03 -14.72
CA SER A 58 -11.07 1.10 -13.76
C SER A 58 -11.21 0.64 -12.31
N LEU A 59 -11.08 -0.67 -12.02
CA LEU A 59 -11.16 -1.20 -10.67
C LEU A 59 -10.00 -0.74 -9.79
N TRP A 60 -10.23 -0.68 -8.46
CA TRP A 60 -9.22 -0.37 -7.46
C TRP A 60 -7.96 -1.24 -7.60
N THR A 61 -8.12 -2.50 -7.98
CA THR A 61 -6.99 -3.42 -8.16
C THR A 61 -5.99 -2.90 -9.19
N ARG A 62 -6.49 -2.41 -10.32
CA ARG A 62 -5.67 -1.79 -11.36
C ARG A 62 -5.13 -0.41 -10.92
N ALA A 63 -5.91 0.36 -10.17
CA ALA A 63 -5.47 1.65 -9.64
C ALA A 63 -4.25 1.47 -8.71
N VAL A 64 -4.25 0.47 -7.84
CA VAL A 64 -3.11 0.15 -6.96
C VAL A 64 -1.86 -0.23 -7.76
N TYR A 65 -2.01 -0.92 -8.92
CA TYR A 65 -0.87 -1.15 -9.80
C TYR A 65 -0.26 0.18 -10.25
N TYR A 66 -1.08 1.15 -10.66
CA TYR A 66 -0.56 2.46 -11.09
C TYR A 66 0.05 3.27 -9.94
N GLU A 67 -0.42 3.13 -8.71
CA GLU A 67 0.27 3.70 -7.54
C GLU A 67 1.72 3.16 -7.45
N GLY A 68 1.89 1.85 -7.62
CA GLY A 68 3.21 1.22 -7.66
C GLY A 68 4.05 1.66 -8.87
N LEU A 69 3.42 1.79 -10.04
CA LEU A 69 4.11 2.25 -11.25
C LEU A 69 4.58 3.71 -11.13
N MET A 70 3.78 4.59 -10.52
CA MET A 70 4.19 5.97 -10.26
C MET A 70 5.34 6.04 -9.24
N ALA A 71 5.33 5.19 -8.22
CA ALA A 71 6.45 5.07 -7.30
C ALA A 71 7.72 4.58 -8.02
N LEU A 72 7.61 3.57 -8.90
CA LEU A 72 8.74 3.12 -9.72
C LEU A 72 9.26 4.24 -10.62
N TYR A 73 8.38 5.03 -11.23
CA TYR A 73 8.77 6.16 -12.06
C TYR A 73 9.55 7.24 -11.28
N GLU A 74 9.41 7.35 -9.97
CA GLU A 74 10.23 8.29 -9.17
C GLU A 74 11.72 7.95 -9.24
N ILE A 75 12.07 6.67 -9.30
CA ILE A 75 13.45 6.17 -9.26
C ILE A 75 13.96 5.65 -10.61
N ASP A 76 13.04 5.31 -11.53
CA ASP A 76 13.34 4.80 -12.88
C ASP A 76 12.50 5.60 -13.91
N LYS A 77 13.14 6.57 -14.57
CA LYS A 77 12.48 7.54 -15.47
C LYS A 77 12.18 6.98 -16.86
N ASP A 78 11.70 5.73 -16.94
CA ASP A 78 11.28 5.14 -18.22
C ASP A 78 9.98 5.80 -18.71
N ALA A 79 10.01 6.41 -19.90
CA ALA A 79 8.88 7.10 -20.50
C ALA A 79 7.67 6.16 -20.73
N ARG A 80 7.92 4.85 -20.91
CA ARG A 80 6.85 3.85 -21.10
C ARG A 80 5.85 3.86 -19.94
N TYR A 81 6.31 4.12 -18.70
CA TYR A 81 5.44 4.11 -17.51
C TYR A 81 4.42 5.26 -17.57
N ILE A 82 4.85 6.41 -18.01
CA ILE A 82 3.99 7.58 -18.16
C ILE A 82 2.99 7.39 -19.32
N ASP A 83 3.47 6.96 -20.48
CA ASP A 83 2.61 6.72 -21.64
C ASP A 83 1.53 5.67 -21.32
N TYR A 84 1.91 4.60 -20.62
CA TYR A 84 0.99 3.55 -20.21
C TYR A 84 -0.07 4.08 -19.23
N THR A 85 0.33 4.90 -18.26
CA THR A 85 -0.56 5.51 -17.27
C THR A 85 -1.49 6.54 -17.90
N ASP A 86 -0.96 7.41 -18.77
CA ASP A 86 -1.75 8.47 -19.43
C ASP A 86 -2.77 7.89 -20.41
N ARG A 87 -2.43 6.80 -21.13
CA ARG A 87 -3.40 6.05 -21.97
C ARG A 87 -4.55 5.51 -21.11
N TRP A 88 -4.26 4.90 -19.96
CA TRP A 88 -5.27 4.42 -19.04
C TRP A 88 -6.14 5.55 -18.47
N GLY A 89 -5.53 6.61 -17.93
CA GLY A 89 -6.25 7.75 -17.34
C GLY A 89 -7.14 8.46 -18.37
N SER A 90 -6.63 8.69 -19.58
CA SER A 90 -7.38 9.33 -20.68
C SER A 90 -8.54 8.46 -21.16
N PHE A 91 -8.36 7.15 -21.28
CA PHE A 91 -9.43 6.22 -21.64
C PHE A 91 -10.59 6.28 -20.65
N HIS A 92 -10.30 6.35 -19.35
CA HIS A 92 -11.29 6.52 -18.30
C HIS A 92 -11.69 7.98 -18.07
N GLN A 93 -11.25 8.90 -18.95
CA GLN A 93 -11.56 10.33 -18.88
C GLN A 93 -11.24 10.96 -17.52
N TRP A 94 -10.23 10.44 -16.83
CA TRP A 94 -9.81 10.88 -15.51
C TRP A 94 -10.98 10.94 -14.49
N THR A 95 -11.91 10.00 -14.61
CA THR A 95 -13.14 9.95 -13.82
C THR A 95 -13.06 8.81 -12.81
N PRO A 96 -13.55 8.99 -11.56
CA PRO A 96 -13.73 7.87 -10.65
C PRO A 96 -14.56 6.77 -11.31
N ARG A 97 -14.28 5.52 -11.01
CA ARG A 97 -15.16 4.44 -11.45
C ARG A 97 -16.59 4.73 -10.98
N ASN A 98 -17.57 4.42 -11.79
CA ASN A 98 -18.98 4.73 -11.55
C ASN A 98 -19.33 6.23 -11.50
N GLY A 99 -18.40 7.12 -11.89
CA GLY A 99 -18.64 8.55 -12.10
C GLY A 99 -18.54 9.40 -10.84
N VAL A 100 -18.81 10.69 -11.01
CA VAL A 100 -18.61 11.72 -9.96
C VAL A 100 -19.57 11.65 -8.78
N LYS A 101 -20.61 10.82 -8.86
CA LYS A 101 -21.59 10.63 -7.76
C LYS A 101 -21.32 9.40 -6.90
N THR A 102 -20.30 8.61 -7.21
CA THR A 102 -19.95 7.46 -6.39
C THR A 102 -19.54 7.87 -4.98
N ASN A 103 -19.96 7.08 -3.99
CA ASN A 103 -19.52 7.20 -2.60
C ASN A 103 -18.60 6.03 -2.19
N ASP A 104 -18.24 5.19 -3.15
CA ASP A 104 -17.40 4.02 -2.91
C ASP A 104 -15.92 4.42 -2.94
N ALA A 105 -15.21 4.13 -1.86
CA ALA A 105 -13.77 4.38 -1.77
C ALA A 105 -12.97 3.59 -2.82
N ASP A 106 -13.41 2.38 -3.16
CA ASP A 106 -12.80 1.57 -4.21
C ASP A 106 -12.87 2.25 -5.59
N ASP A 107 -13.99 2.92 -5.87
CA ASP A 107 -14.15 3.69 -7.10
C ASP A 107 -13.27 4.95 -7.15
N GLN A 108 -12.92 5.49 -5.98
CA GLN A 108 -12.08 6.69 -5.83
C GLN A 108 -10.59 6.40 -5.96
N CYS A 109 -10.17 5.14 -5.80
CA CYS A 109 -8.77 4.74 -5.73
C CYS A 109 -7.94 5.24 -6.93
N CYS A 110 -8.50 5.18 -8.14
CA CYS A 110 -7.84 5.66 -9.37
C CYS A 110 -7.44 7.15 -9.30
N GLY A 111 -8.16 7.93 -8.52
CA GLY A 111 -7.90 9.34 -8.32
C GLY A 111 -6.53 9.63 -7.72
N GLN A 112 -5.95 8.71 -6.95
CA GLN A 112 -4.60 8.86 -6.40
C GLN A 112 -3.56 8.98 -7.53
N THR A 113 -3.63 8.08 -8.52
CA THR A 113 -2.76 8.15 -9.71
C THR A 113 -3.04 9.40 -10.55
N TYR A 114 -4.31 9.80 -10.69
CA TYR A 114 -4.66 11.01 -11.43
C TYR A 114 -4.10 12.26 -10.77
N ALA A 115 -4.15 12.36 -9.45
CA ALA A 115 -3.54 13.44 -8.68
C ALA A 115 -2.02 13.42 -8.78
N ASP A 116 -1.36 12.26 -8.76
CA ASP A 116 0.08 12.13 -8.99
C ASP A 116 0.46 12.64 -10.38
N ARG A 117 -0.28 12.26 -11.41
CA ARG A 117 -0.06 12.75 -12.79
C ARG A 117 -0.27 14.26 -12.92
N TYR A 118 -1.28 14.80 -12.24
CA TYR A 118 -1.48 16.26 -12.17
C TYR A 118 -0.28 16.96 -11.50
N MET A 119 0.18 16.46 -10.36
CA MET A 119 1.32 17.06 -9.65
C MET A 119 2.63 16.99 -10.46
N GLN A 120 2.77 16.00 -11.34
CA GLN A 120 3.95 15.83 -12.19
C GLN A 120 3.93 16.70 -13.44
N SER A 121 2.78 16.90 -14.07
CA SER A 121 2.70 17.51 -15.42
C SER A 121 1.57 18.52 -15.60
N GLY A 122 0.77 18.80 -14.57
CA GLY A 122 -0.42 19.66 -14.69
C GLY A 122 -1.53 18.99 -15.51
N GLY A 123 -2.50 19.81 -15.97
CA GLY A 123 -3.66 19.36 -16.74
C GLY A 123 -4.88 19.22 -15.85
N GLU A 124 -5.70 20.28 -15.78
CA GLU A 124 -6.91 20.34 -14.91
C GLU A 124 -7.89 19.19 -15.15
N GLU A 125 -7.93 18.67 -16.37
CA GLU A 125 -8.75 17.52 -16.74
C GLU A 125 -8.47 16.27 -15.90
N LYS A 126 -7.22 16.12 -15.37
CA LYS A 126 -6.82 14.97 -14.57
C LYS A 126 -7.45 14.94 -13.20
N ILE A 127 -7.82 16.11 -12.65
CA ILE A 127 -8.35 16.20 -11.27
C ILE A 127 -9.74 16.81 -11.17
N ALA A 128 -10.25 17.47 -12.22
CA ALA A 128 -11.55 18.19 -12.15
C ALA A 128 -12.69 17.28 -11.70
N LYS A 129 -12.83 16.10 -12.28
CA LYS A 129 -13.89 15.14 -11.94
C LYS A 129 -13.67 14.47 -10.58
N ILE A 130 -12.42 14.34 -10.15
CA ILE A 130 -12.07 13.88 -8.81
C ILE A 130 -12.51 14.91 -7.77
N ILE A 131 -12.18 16.18 -7.96
CA ILE A 131 -12.60 17.28 -7.09
C ILE A 131 -14.13 17.35 -6.99
N GLU A 132 -14.81 17.23 -8.13
CA GLU A 132 -16.28 17.17 -8.17
C GLU A 132 -16.81 15.98 -7.34
N ASN A 133 -16.25 14.79 -7.51
CA ASN A 133 -16.65 13.60 -6.75
C ASN A 133 -16.47 13.80 -5.24
N LEU A 134 -15.28 14.26 -4.81
CA LEU A 134 -15.01 14.47 -3.39
C LEU A 134 -15.94 15.53 -2.78
N ASN A 135 -16.24 16.61 -3.52
CA ASN A 135 -17.22 17.61 -3.10
C ASN A 135 -18.63 17.03 -2.95
N ASN A 136 -19.08 16.19 -3.89
CA ASN A 136 -20.37 15.51 -3.83
C ASN A 136 -20.44 14.59 -2.58
N GLN A 137 -19.40 13.80 -2.33
CA GLN A 137 -19.37 12.93 -1.16
C GLN A 137 -19.41 13.71 0.16
N MET A 138 -18.68 14.81 0.27
CA MET A 138 -18.68 15.65 1.47
C MET A 138 -20.04 16.27 1.78
N GLN A 139 -20.90 16.46 0.78
CA GLN A 139 -22.26 16.95 0.93
C GLN A 139 -23.28 15.84 1.26
N THR A 140 -22.91 14.58 1.03
CA THR A 140 -23.80 13.44 1.30
C THR A 140 -23.87 13.17 2.80
N PRO A 141 -25.06 13.19 3.43
CA PRO A 141 -25.21 12.91 4.85
C PRO A 141 -24.75 11.49 5.18
N ASN A 142 -24.04 11.33 6.29
CA ASN A 142 -23.78 10.00 6.81
C ASN A 142 -25.04 9.41 7.44
N THR A 143 -25.54 8.35 6.84
CA THR A 143 -26.65 7.55 7.37
C THR A 143 -26.19 6.20 7.94
N VAL A 144 -24.90 5.91 7.88
CA VAL A 144 -24.32 4.65 8.36
C VAL A 144 -24.24 4.66 9.88
N LYS A 145 -24.84 3.65 10.50
CA LYS A 145 -24.81 3.48 11.96
C LYS A 145 -23.51 2.84 12.42
N PRO A 146 -23.06 3.10 13.66
CA PRO A 146 -21.84 2.47 14.20
C PRO A 146 -21.89 0.93 14.23
N GLU A 147 -23.10 0.35 14.27
CA GLU A 147 -23.30 -1.11 14.27
C GLU A 147 -23.39 -1.72 12.86
N ALA A 148 -23.20 -0.93 11.82
CA ALA A 148 -23.31 -1.39 10.44
C ALA A 148 -22.29 -2.49 10.14
N LYS A 149 -22.74 -3.52 9.40
CA LYS A 149 -21.90 -4.66 8.98
C LYS A 149 -21.51 -4.56 7.52
N GLY A 150 -20.38 -5.16 7.19
CA GLY A 150 -19.87 -5.24 5.82
C GLY A 150 -19.41 -3.91 5.25
N SER A 151 -19.14 -3.90 3.96
CA SER A 151 -18.71 -2.71 3.23
C SER A 151 -19.94 -1.90 2.81
N LEU A 152 -20.14 -0.75 3.42
CA LEU A 152 -21.20 0.19 3.08
C LEU A 152 -20.60 1.48 2.52
N TYR A 153 -21.07 1.88 1.36
CA TYR A 153 -20.56 3.05 0.65
C TYR A 153 -21.03 4.35 1.33
N GLY A 154 -20.18 5.37 1.21
CA GLY A 154 -20.41 6.67 1.78
C GLY A 154 -19.65 6.96 3.08
N TRP A 155 -19.39 5.95 3.90
CA TRP A 155 -18.44 6.00 5.01
C TRP A 155 -17.57 4.74 5.04
N TRP A 156 -16.34 4.88 5.53
CA TRP A 156 -15.37 3.78 5.48
C TRP A 156 -15.68 2.74 6.55
N THR A 157 -16.60 1.82 6.24
CA THR A 157 -17.00 0.74 7.15
C THR A 157 -16.08 -0.47 7.10
N TRP A 158 -15.02 -0.39 6.31
CA TRP A 158 -13.96 -1.39 6.17
C TRP A 158 -12.60 -0.69 5.99
N ILE A 159 -11.55 -1.31 6.51
CA ILE A 159 -10.24 -0.64 6.58
C ILE A 159 -9.56 -0.43 5.24
N ASP A 160 -9.88 -1.25 4.22
CA ASP A 160 -9.34 -1.08 2.87
C ASP A 160 -9.69 0.30 2.30
N ALA A 161 -10.89 0.79 2.61
CA ALA A 161 -11.36 2.12 2.20
C ALA A 161 -10.42 3.25 2.64
N ILE A 162 -9.70 3.07 3.76
CA ILE A 162 -8.71 4.05 4.24
C ILE A 162 -7.60 4.23 3.20
N GLN A 163 -7.06 3.14 2.64
CA GLN A 163 -6.05 3.24 1.58
C GLN A 163 -6.66 3.69 0.25
N MET A 164 -7.87 3.23 -0.07
CA MET A 164 -8.48 3.53 -1.36
C MET A 164 -8.79 5.03 -1.54
N ALA A 165 -9.16 5.73 -0.46
CA ALA A 165 -9.64 7.12 -0.56
C ALA A 165 -8.83 8.14 0.26
N MET A 166 -8.36 7.83 1.48
CA MET A 166 -7.76 8.84 2.37
C MET A 166 -6.55 9.55 1.76
N PRO A 167 -5.58 8.86 1.10
CA PRO A 167 -4.47 9.55 0.46
C PRO A 167 -4.92 10.51 -0.64
N LEU A 168 -5.98 10.16 -1.40
CA LEU A 168 -6.53 11.04 -2.43
C LEU A 168 -7.04 12.37 -1.84
N TYR A 169 -7.80 12.33 -0.75
CA TYR A 169 -8.23 13.55 -0.08
C TYR A 169 -7.05 14.42 0.37
N MET A 170 -5.97 13.80 0.87
CA MET A 170 -4.76 14.52 1.28
C MET A 170 -3.98 15.08 0.08
N GLN A 171 -3.97 14.37 -1.07
CA GLN A 171 -3.40 14.89 -2.32
C GLN A 171 -4.18 16.12 -2.81
N ILE A 172 -5.50 16.07 -2.82
CA ILE A 172 -6.34 17.21 -3.24
C ILE A 172 -6.19 18.38 -2.25
N TYR A 173 -6.09 18.11 -0.95
CA TYR A 173 -5.72 19.16 0.02
C TYR A 173 -4.37 19.81 -0.31
N LYS A 174 -3.35 19.01 -0.62
CA LYS A 174 -2.02 19.52 -0.99
C LYS A 174 -2.04 20.35 -2.28
N ILE A 175 -2.85 19.94 -3.26
CA ILE A 175 -2.99 20.63 -4.56
C ILE A 175 -3.75 21.95 -4.41
N THR A 176 -4.87 21.93 -3.71
CA THR A 176 -5.80 23.09 -3.65
C THR A 176 -5.56 24.03 -2.49
N GLY A 177 -4.92 23.55 -1.42
CA GLY A 177 -4.82 24.25 -0.14
C GLY A 177 -6.14 24.26 0.68
N GLU A 178 -7.24 23.69 0.15
CA GLU A 178 -8.53 23.70 0.80
C GLU A 178 -8.60 22.68 1.95
N ARG A 179 -8.57 23.16 3.17
CA ARG A 179 -8.55 22.36 4.40
C ARG A 179 -9.70 21.35 4.53
N LYS A 180 -10.86 21.64 3.93
CA LYS A 180 -12.05 20.77 3.97
C LYS A 180 -11.77 19.31 3.58
N TYR A 181 -10.86 19.09 2.63
CA TYR A 181 -10.50 17.74 2.17
C TYR A 181 -9.78 16.95 3.28
N ALA A 182 -8.77 17.55 3.90
CA ALA A 182 -8.06 16.90 5.01
C ALA A 182 -8.97 16.70 6.22
N ASP A 183 -9.84 17.68 6.55
CA ASP A 183 -10.78 17.57 7.66
C ASP A 183 -11.79 16.44 7.42
N HIS A 184 -12.29 16.27 6.18
CA HIS A 184 -13.21 15.19 5.85
C HIS A 184 -12.52 13.82 5.93
N ALA A 185 -11.33 13.68 5.33
CA ALA A 185 -10.55 12.44 5.40
C ALA A 185 -10.31 11.99 6.84
N MET A 186 -9.92 12.92 7.70
CA MET A 186 -9.66 12.61 9.11
C MET A 186 -10.93 12.33 9.90
N LYS A 187 -12.06 12.95 9.55
CA LYS A 187 -13.37 12.61 10.10
C LYS A 187 -13.74 11.17 9.79
N MET A 188 -13.56 10.75 8.54
CA MET A 188 -13.83 9.39 8.07
C MET A 188 -12.90 8.37 8.75
N TYR A 189 -11.60 8.67 8.78
CA TYR A 189 -10.59 7.84 9.43
C TYR A 189 -10.88 7.65 10.93
N THR A 190 -11.14 8.75 11.65
CA THR A 190 -11.42 8.70 13.09
C THR A 190 -12.71 7.94 13.38
N TRP A 191 -13.71 8.07 12.53
CA TRP A 191 -14.95 7.32 12.68
C TRP A 191 -14.73 5.80 12.55
N SER A 192 -14.00 5.35 11.55
CA SER A 192 -13.65 3.92 11.39
C SER A 192 -12.77 3.42 12.53
N ARG A 193 -11.80 4.26 12.92
CA ARG A 193 -10.83 3.95 13.98
C ARG A 193 -11.46 3.79 15.35
N ASP A 194 -12.37 4.71 15.73
CA ASP A 194 -12.79 4.87 17.13
C ASP A 194 -14.29 4.63 17.37
N THR A 195 -15.13 4.66 16.32
CA THR A 195 -16.60 4.66 16.48
C THR A 195 -17.24 3.40 15.91
N LEU A 196 -16.91 3.02 14.68
CA LEU A 196 -17.49 1.85 14.03
C LEU A 196 -17.21 0.60 14.86
N ALA A 197 -18.25 -0.10 15.25
CA ALA A 197 -18.19 -1.33 16.07
C ALA A 197 -17.42 -1.18 17.39
N GLY A 198 -17.40 0.03 17.96
CA GLY A 198 -16.57 0.35 19.13
C GLY A 198 -15.10 0.68 18.82
N GLY A 199 -14.79 0.79 17.52
CA GLY A 199 -13.46 1.08 16.99
C GLY A 199 -12.85 -0.13 16.28
N LEU A 200 -12.44 0.05 15.03
CA LEU A 200 -11.75 -1.02 14.28
C LEU A 200 -10.25 -1.12 14.62
N PHE A 201 -9.67 -0.11 15.28
CA PHE A 201 -8.27 -0.15 15.70
C PHE A 201 -8.13 -0.65 17.14
N ASN A 202 -7.57 -1.84 17.29
CA ASN A 202 -7.19 -2.32 18.61
C ASN A 202 -5.87 -1.64 19.03
N VAL A 203 -5.98 -0.54 19.75
CA VAL A 203 -4.84 0.28 20.20
C VAL A 203 -3.88 -0.53 21.08
N LYS A 204 -4.40 -1.53 21.83
CA LYS A 204 -3.58 -2.37 22.72
C LYS A 204 -2.68 -3.32 21.93
N GLU A 205 -3.19 -3.87 20.83
CA GLU A 205 -2.45 -4.81 19.99
C GLU A 205 -1.78 -4.14 18.80
N GLY A 206 -2.14 -2.86 18.49
CA GLY A 206 -1.57 -2.10 17.38
C GLY A 206 -2.02 -2.60 15.99
N LEU A 207 -3.13 -3.32 15.90
CA LEU A 207 -3.65 -3.95 14.69
C LEU A 207 -5.12 -3.62 14.47
N TRP A 208 -5.61 -3.79 13.24
CA TRP A 208 -6.95 -3.45 12.82
C TRP A 208 -7.76 -4.70 12.49
N TRP A 209 -8.99 -4.78 12.99
CA TRP A 209 -10.02 -5.64 12.41
C TRP A 209 -10.48 -5.06 11.08
N ARG A 210 -10.74 -5.91 10.11
CA ARG A 210 -11.10 -5.47 8.76
C ARG A 210 -12.40 -4.67 8.73
N ASP A 211 -13.42 -5.15 9.42
CA ASP A 211 -14.73 -4.50 9.59
C ASP A 211 -15.43 -5.08 10.83
N LYS A 212 -16.68 -4.66 11.07
CA LYS A 212 -17.47 -5.11 12.21
C LYS A 212 -17.65 -6.64 12.30
N ASP A 213 -17.63 -7.36 11.19
CA ASP A 213 -17.84 -8.80 11.18
C ASP A 213 -16.71 -9.54 11.91
N TYR A 214 -15.53 -8.92 12.05
CA TYR A 214 -14.33 -9.50 12.65
C TYR A 214 -14.00 -8.95 14.06
N VAL A 215 -14.76 -7.95 14.54
CA VAL A 215 -14.64 -7.46 15.92
C VAL A 215 -15.30 -8.46 16.88
N ALA A 216 -14.82 -8.51 18.11
CA ALA A 216 -15.43 -9.37 19.15
C ALA A 216 -16.97 -9.29 19.14
N PRO A 217 -17.68 -10.40 19.31
CA PRO A 217 -17.23 -11.70 19.81
C PRO A 217 -16.60 -12.64 18.78
N TYR A 218 -16.38 -12.20 17.52
CA TYR A 218 -15.71 -13.02 16.53
C TYR A 218 -14.27 -13.31 16.97
N VAL A 219 -13.88 -14.57 16.88
CA VAL A 219 -12.52 -15.06 17.04
C VAL A 219 -12.23 -16.12 15.99
N THR A 220 -10.97 -16.29 15.65
CA THR A 220 -10.50 -17.38 14.79
C THR A 220 -10.65 -18.72 15.51
N PRO A 221 -10.59 -19.88 14.82
CA PRO A 221 -10.75 -21.19 15.45
C PRO A 221 -9.76 -21.49 16.58
N ASP A 222 -8.58 -20.85 16.59
CA ASP A 222 -7.62 -20.92 17.70
C ASP A 222 -7.88 -19.89 18.82
N GLY A 223 -9.04 -19.23 18.80
CA GLY A 223 -9.50 -18.32 19.87
C GLY A 223 -8.84 -16.93 19.85
N LYS A 224 -8.14 -16.56 18.78
CA LYS A 224 -7.46 -15.27 18.65
C LYS A 224 -8.28 -14.27 17.85
N ASN A 225 -7.88 -12.99 17.91
CA ASN A 225 -8.41 -11.97 17.03
C ASN A 225 -8.05 -12.23 15.56
N CYS A 226 -8.97 -11.91 14.65
CA CYS A 226 -8.73 -12.01 13.22
C CYS A 226 -8.16 -10.68 12.68
N TYR A 227 -6.85 -10.63 12.48
CA TYR A 227 -6.17 -9.48 11.86
C TYR A 227 -5.62 -9.90 10.49
N TRP A 228 -6.31 -9.47 9.45
CA TRP A 228 -5.93 -9.76 8.08
C TRP A 228 -4.69 -8.97 7.65
N SER A 229 -3.69 -9.65 7.13
CA SER A 229 -2.40 -9.08 6.74
C SER A 229 -2.55 -7.95 5.74
N ARG A 230 -3.07 -8.20 4.55
CA ARG A 230 -3.23 -7.17 3.52
C ARG A 230 -4.13 -6.02 3.97
N GLY A 231 -5.21 -6.28 4.73
CA GLY A 231 -6.05 -5.23 5.29
C GLY A 231 -5.25 -4.27 6.19
N ASN A 232 -4.45 -4.81 7.10
CA ASN A 232 -3.53 -4.01 7.92
C ASN A 232 -2.46 -3.31 7.07
N GLY A 233 -1.98 -3.96 6.01
CA GLY A 233 -1.05 -3.37 5.05
C GLY A 233 -1.63 -2.13 4.36
N TRP A 234 -2.91 -2.16 3.99
CA TRP A 234 -3.59 -1.00 3.42
C TRP A 234 -3.58 0.20 4.37
N VAL A 235 -3.99 0.00 5.63
CA VAL A 235 -3.99 1.10 6.60
C VAL A 235 -2.57 1.63 6.83
N TYR A 236 -1.60 0.74 6.96
CA TYR A 236 -0.20 1.11 7.20
C TYR A 236 0.37 1.96 6.06
N ALA A 237 0.11 1.57 4.80
CA ALA A 237 0.46 2.33 3.62
C ALA A 237 -0.25 3.70 3.57
N ALA A 238 -1.55 3.75 3.89
CA ALA A 238 -2.31 5.00 3.92
C ALA A 238 -1.77 5.99 4.94
N LEU A 239 -1.43 5.53 6.16
CA LEU A 239 -0.84 6.39 7.20
C LEU A 239 0.45 7.04 6.72
N MET A 240 1.36 6.25 6.15
CA MET A 240 2.62 6.74 5.60
C MET A 240 2.39 7.72 4.45
N ARG A 241 1.53 7.40 3.47
CA ARG A 241 1.22 8.26 2.33
C ARG A 241 0.64 9.61 2.78
N CYS A 242 -0.31 9.59 3.72
CA CYS A 242 -0.90 10.81 4.26
C CYS A 242 0.12 11.66 5.03
N MET A 243 0.96 11.05 5.85
CA MET A 243 2.04 11.78 6.54
C MET A 243 3.06 12.39 5.57
N ASN A 244 3.31 11.76 4.43
CA ASN A 244 4.23 12.30 3.42
C ASN A 244 3.62 13.53 2.68
N LEU A 245 2.31 13.64 2.66
CA LEU A 245 1.58 14.77 2.06
C LEU A 245 1.37 15.94 3.03
N LEU A 246 1.32 15.66 4.35
CA LEU A 246 1.07 16.64 5.39
C LEU A 246 2.38 17.25 5.94
N SER A 247 2.29 18.49 6.41
CA SER A 247 3.38 19.06 7.23
C SER A 247 3.44 18.35 8.59
N PRO A 248 4.64 18.08 9.16
CA PRO A 248 4.77 17.57 10.52
C PRO A 248 4.12 18.44 11.61
N LYS A 249 3.86 19.73 11.28
CA LYS A 249 3.15 20.67 12.18
C LYS A 249 1.63 20.62 12.04
N ASP A 250 1.12 19.85 11.07
CA ASP A 250 -0.32 19.71 10.86
C ASP A 250 -0.98 19.05 12.08
N LYS A 251 -2.18 19.53 12.47
CA LYS A 251 -2.92 19.03 13.64
C LYS A 251 -3.18 17.52 13.59
N TYR A 252 -3.29 16.95 12.40
CA TYR A 252 -3.58 15.52 12.19
C TYR A 252 -2.32 14.64 12.18
N TYR A 253 -1.16 15.23 11.89
CA TYR A 253 0.08 14.50 11.76
C TYR A 253 0.43 13.67 13.01
N LYS A 254 0.21 14.23 14.19
CA LYS A 254 0.50 13.58 15.47
C LYS A 254 -0.29 12.28 15.66
N GLN A 255 -1.57 12.29 15.29
CA GLN A 255 -2.43 11.10 15.39
C GLN A 255 -1.99 10.02 14.42
N LEU A 256 -1.79 10.38 13.14
CA LEU A 256 -1.34 9.44 12.11
C LEU A 256 0.01 8.80 12.48
N LYS A 257 0.97 9.62 12.96
CA LYS A 257 2.27 9.14 13.42
C LYS A 257 2.16 8.21 14.62
N LYS A 258 1.29 8.51 15.58
CA LYS A 258 1.06 7.64 16.75
C LYS A 258 0.56 6.26 16.29
N ASP A 259 -0.43 6.21 15.43
CA ASP A 259 -1.00 4.96 14.93
C ASP A 259 0.02 4.20 14.07
N PHE A 260 0.77 4.89 13.21
CA PHE A 260 1.87 4.31 12.45
C PHE A 260 2.92 3.63 13.35
N LEU A 261 3.33 4.27 14.43
CA LEU A 261 4.33 3.69 15.35
C LEU A 261 3.79 2.47 16.11
N LEU A 262 2.52 2.50 16.55
CA LEU A 262 1.87 1.35 17.18
C LEU A 262 1.79 0.16 16.21
N MET A 263 1.37 0.42 14.98
CA MET A 263 1.31 -0.62 13.95
C MET A 263 2.71 -1.15 13.62
N SER A 264 3.72 -0.28 13.51
CA SER A 264 5.10 -0.71 13.20
C SER A 264 5.62 -1.73 14.22
N GLU A 265 5.39 -1.48 15.51
CA GLU A 265 5.82 -2.40 16.57
C GLU A 265 5.06 -3.73 16.51
N ALA A 266 3.74 -3.69 16.33
CA ALA A 266 2.91 -4.88 16.20
C ALA A 266 3.30 -5.72 14.98
N LEU A 267 3.43 -5.09 13.82
CA LEU A 267 3.76 -5.75 12.56
C LEU A 267 5.16 -6.36 12.59
N LYS A 268 6.15 -5.68 13.16
CA LYS A 268 7.50 -6.25 13.37
C LYS A 268 7.43 -7.58 14.12
N ASN A 269 6.61 -7.64 15.17
CA ASN A 269 6.48 -8.85 16.01
C ASN A 269 5.69 -9.98 15.32
N CYS A 270 4.98 -9.69 14.22
CA CYS A 270 4.25 -10.69 13.42
C CYS A 270 5.07 -11.23 12.23
N GLN A 271 6.31 -10.75 12.00
CA GLN A 271 7.15 -11.25 10.91
C GLN A 271 7.52 -12.72 11.15
N ARG A 272 7.41 -13.53 10.11
CA ARG A 272 7.80 -14.94 10.14
C ARG A 272 9.33 -15.06 10.28
N PRO A 273 9.84 -15.78 11.27
CA PRO A 273 11.27 -15.90 11.48
C PRO A 273 11.98 -16.74 10.42
N GLU A 274 11.28 -17.69 9.80
CA GLU A 274 11.84 -18.65 8.85
C GLU A 274 12.12 -18.07 7.47
N ASP A 275 11.29 -17.14 6.98
CA ASP A 275 11.42 -16.62 5.61
C ASP A 275 11.35 -15.10 5.50
N GLY A 276 10.97 -14.39 6.56
CA GLY A 276 10.90 -12.93 6.58
C GLY A 276 9.60 -12.34 6.03
N LEU A 277 8.67 -13.17 5.56
CA LEU A 277 7.36 -12.74 5.10
C LEU A 277 6.37 -12.63 6.28
N TRP A 278 5.11 -12.30 6.00
CA TRP A 278 4.02 -12.34 6.97
C TRP A 278 2.98 -13.37 6.55
N ASN A 279 2.25 -13.90 7.55
CA ASN A 279 1.13 -14.79 7.32
C ASN A 279 -0.10 -14.02 6.81
N PRO A 280 -1.04 -14.64 6.07
CA PRO A 280 -2.34 -14.03 5.74
C PRO A 280 -3.11 -13.57 6.98
N SER A 281 -3.04 -14.33 8.08
CA SER A 281 -3.52 -13.95 9.41
C SER A 281 -2.34 -13.59 10.31
N LEU A 282 -2.31 -12.36 10.83
CA LEU A 282 -1.15 -11.82 11.54
C LEU A 282 -0.86 -12.51 12.87
N VAL A 283 -1.89 -13.00 13.57
CA VAL A 283 -1.74 -13.58 14.92
C VAL A 283 -2.31 -14.98 15.06
N SER A 284 -3.15 -15.43 14.12
CA SER A 284 -3.76 -16.77 14.09
C SER A 284 -3.16 -17.58 12.95
N TYR A 285 -2.19 -18.43 13.25
CA TYR A 285 -1.45 -19.19 12.24
C TYR A 285 -2.01 -20.59 11.96
N ALA A 286 -2.86 -21.09 12.87
CA ALA A 286 -3.39 -22.46 12.80
C ALA A 286 -4.21 -22.70 11.54
N ASP A 287 -5.00 -21.69 11.11
CA ASP A 287 -5.88 -21.81 9.93
C ASP A 287 -5.27 -21.19 8.68
N TYR A 288 -4.65 -20.00 8.82
CA TYR A 288 -4.20 -19.18 7.69
C TYR A 288 -2.77 -18.70 7.87
N GLY A 289 -1.90 -19.64 8.21
CA GLY A 289 -0.46 -19.47 8.20
C GLY A 289 0.11 -19.61 6.78
N GLY A 290 1.39 -19.28 6.64
CA GLY A 290 2.13 -19.39 5.40
C GLY A 290 2.50 -18.05 4.81
N LYS A 291 3.11 -18.08 3.63
CA LYS A 291 3.62 -16.88 2.95
C LYS A 291 2.47 -16.07 2.36
N GLU A 292 2.54 -14.75 2.51
CA GLU A 292 1.61 -13.82 1.85
C GLU A 292 2.39 -12.60 1.32
N MET A 293 2.39 -12.40 0.01
CA MET A 293 3.23 -11.42 -0.68
C MET A 293 2.74 -9.99 -0.50
N SER A 294 1.44 -9.74 -0.66
CA SER A 294 0.92 -8.37 -0.78
C SER A 294 0.98 -7.59 0.54
N GLY A 295 0.60 -8.20 1.66
CA GLY A 295 0.76 -7.61 2.98
C GLY A 295 2.23 -7.40 3.35
N THR A 296 3.07 -8.39 3.05
CA THR A 296 4.53 -8.28 3.25
C THR A 296 5.11 -7.07 2.54
N ALA A 297 4.76 -6.86 1.27
CA ALA A 297 5.24 -5.73 0.48
C ALA A 297 4.78 -4.38 1.06
N LEU A 298 3.53 -4.29 1.54
CA LEU A 298 3.01 -3.08 2.17
C LEU A 298 3.64 -2.79 3.54
N PHE A 299 4.00 -3.83 4.31
CA PHE A 299 4.72 -3.64 5.58
C PHE A 299 6.15 -3.17 5.33
N LEU A 300 6.82 -3.75 4.34
CA LEU A 300 8.13 -3.28 3.88
C LEU A 300 8.06 -1.82 3.44
N TYR A 301 7.03 -1.43 2.67
CA TYR A 301 6.79 -0.07 2.20
C TYR A 301 6.80 0.95 3.35
N GLY A 302 5.98 0.72 4.36
CA GLY A 302 5.90 1.65 5.48
C GLY A 302 7.12 1.61 6.41
N MET A 303 7.71 0.43 6.66
CA MET A 303 8.89 0.31 7.55
C MET A 303 10.12 0.96 6.93
N ALA A 304 10.41 0.72 5.65
CA ALA A 304 11.54 1.34 4.93
C ALA A 304 11.41 2.86 4.93
N TRP A 305 10.22 3.38 4.63
CA TRP A 305 9.94 4.82 4.73
C TRP A 305 10.12 5.35 6.16
N GLY A 306 9.63 4.65 7.15
CA GLY A 306 9.72 5.05 8.55
C GLY A 306 11.17 5.16 9.05
N ILE A 307 12.06 4.29 8.57
CA ILE A 307 13.51 4.39 8.84
C ILE A 307 14.10 5.65 8.19
N GLN A 308 13.83 5.86 6.91
CA GLN A 308 14.32 7.05 6.16
C GLN A 308 13.86 8.36 6.80
N LYS A 309 12.66 8.42 7.37
CA LYS A 309 12.14 9.59 8.10
C LYS A 309 12.65 9.70 9.54
N GLY A 310 13.45 8.75 10.03
CA GLY A 310 13.94 8.72 11.40
C GLY A 310 12.84 8.45 12.44
N TYR A 311 11.71 7.87 12.05
CA TYR A 311 10.63 7.49 12.96
C TYR A 311 10.84 6.09 13.54
N LEU A 312 11.48 5.23 12.78
CA LEU A 312 11.85 3.88 13.20
C LEU A 312 13.38 3.77 13.31
N LYS A 313 13.86 3.13 14.38
CA LYS A 313 15.30 2.93 14.59
C LYS A 313 15.85 1.95 13.55
N ALA A 314 16.81 2.40 12.72
CA ALA A 314 17.42 1.58 11.69
C ALA A 314 17.99 0.27 12.26
N THR A 315 18.69 0.30 13.38
CA THR A 315 19.26 -0.90 14.04
C THR A 315 18.22 -1.97 14.40
N VAL A 316 16.93 -1.61 14.50
CA VAL A 316 15.84 -2.53 14.85
C VAL A 316 15.05 -2.95 13.61
N TYR A 317 14.72 -2.00 12.74
CA TYR A 317 13.77 -2.25 11.63
C TYR A 317 14.45 -2.57 10.30
N LYS A 318 15.70 -2.16 10.09
CA LYS A 318 16.41 -2.52 8.85
C LYS A 318 16.57 -4.04 8.69
N PRO A 319 16.98 -4.81 9.71
CA PRO A 319 17.02 -6.28 9.58
C PRO A 319 15.64 -6.89 9.23
N VAL A 320 14.54 -6.27 9.67
CA VAL A 320 13.17 -6.68 9.33
C VAL A 320 12.90 -6.41 7.84
N CYS A 321 13.27 -5.23 7.34
CA CYS A 321 13.13 -4.86 5.94
C CYS A 321 13.99 -5.72 5.02
N ASP A 322 15.27 -5.94 5.38
CA ASP A 322 16.19 -6.77 4.59
C ASP A 322 15.65 -8.18 4.44
N LYS A 323 15.23 -8.80 5.55
CA LYS A 323 14.64 -10.13 5.56
C LYS A 323 13.34 -10.22 4.77
N ALA A 324 12.51 -9.18 4.84
CA ALA A 324 11.28 -9.10 4.04
C ALA A 324 11.58 -9.04 2.55
N TRP A 325 12.53 -8.19 2.13
CA TRP A 325 12.92 -8.08 0.73
C TRP A 325 13.56 -9.37 0.19
N GLU A 326 14.51 -9.94 0.93
CA GLU A 326 15.11 -11.23 0.59
C GLU A 326 14.06 -12.34 0.44
N GLY A 327 13.11 -12.41 1.36
CA GLY A 327 12.01 -13.36 1.31
C GLY A 327 11.09 -13.14 0.10
N LEU A 328 10.73 -11.90 -0.19
CA LEU A 328 9.93 -11.54 -1.37
C LEU A 328 10.62 -11.97 -2.67
N VAL A 329 11.92 -11.66 -2.83
CA VAL A 329 12.68 -12.00 -4.03
C VAL A 329 12.83 -13.51 -4.18
N ARG A 330 13.27 -14.20 -3.11
CA ARG A 330 13.55 -15.64 -3.14
C ARG A 330 12.30 -16.48 -3.34
N ASP A 331 11.19 -16.10 -2.67
CA ASP A 331 10.03 -16.97 -2.53
C ASP A 331 8.83 -16.55 -3.40
N CYS A 332 8.77 -15.27 -3.81
CA CYS A 332 7.60 -14.78 -4.54
C CYS A 332 7.88 -14.43 -6.00
N VAL A 333 9.10 -13.95 -6.33
CA VAL A 333 9.43 -13.54 -7.69
C VAL A 333 9.81 -14.74 -8.55
N HIS A 334 9.12 -14.91 -9.67
CA HIS A 334 9.45 -15.92 -10.68
C HIS A 334 10.51 -15.39 -11.66
N PRO A 335 11.22 -16.30 -12.38
CA PRO A 335 12.23 -15.90 -13.36
C PRO A 335 11.69 -15.01 -14.50
N ASP A 336 10.39 -15.11 -14.82
CA ASP A 336 9.70 -14.29 -15.82
C ASP A 336 9.09 -13.01 -15.25
N GLY A 337 9.13 -12.80 -13.93
CA GLY A 337 8.59 -11.64 -13.24
C GLY A 337 7.17 -11.83 -12.67
N PHE A 338 6.52 -12.99 -12.86
CA PHE A 338 5.28 -13.30 -12.16
C PHE A 338 5.51 -13.30 -10.65
N LEU A 339 4.50 -12.86 -9.87
CA LEU A 339 4.55 -12.80 -8.41
C LEU A 339 3.64 -13.86 -7.79
N GLY A 340 4.26 -14.89 -7.20
CA GLY A 340 3.56 -15.93 -6.46
C GLY A 340 3.17 -15.51 -5.04
N TRP A 341 2.45 -16.37 -4.33
CA TRP A 341 2.01 -16.19 -2.95
C TRP A 341 1.13 -14.93 -2.74
N ALA A 342 0.58 -14.35 -3.80
CA ALA A 342 -0.37 -13.26 -3.71
C ALA A 342 -1.75 -13.81 -3.34
N GLN A 343 -2.32 -13.32 -2.25
CA GLN A 343 -3.68 -13.67 -1.85
C GLN A 343 -4.69 -13.06 -2.82
N GLY A 344 -5.71 -13.82 -3.25
CA GLY A 344 -6.82 -13.31 -4.06
C GLY A 344 -7.63 -12.21 -3.36
N THR A 345 -8.49 -11.51 -4.12
CA THR A 345 -9.38 -10.49 -3.54
C THR A 345 -10.31 -11.09 -2.49
N GLY A 346 -10.56 -10.36 -1.42
CA GLY A 346 -11.37 -10.81 -0.31
C GLY A 346 -11.33 -9.83 0.85
N LYS A 347 -11.80 -10.28 2.00
CA LYS A 347 -11.95 -9.47 3.21
C LYS A 347 -11.33 -10.08 4.47
N ASP A 348 -10.70 -11.23 4.35
CA ASP A 348 -10.12 -11.94 5.47
C ASP A 348 -8.99 -12.90 5.03
N PRO A 349 -8.30 -13.56 5.98
CA PRO A 349 -7.20 -14.47 5.68
C PRO A 349 -7.59 -15.71 4.84
N SER A 350 -8.87 -16.07 4.76
CA SER A 350 -9.33 -17.26 3.99
C SER A 350 -9.35 -17.02 2.48
N ALA A 351 -9.36 -15.76 2.05
CA ALA A 351 -9.49 -15.42 0.63
C ALA A 351 -8.35 -16.02 -0.20
N GLY A 352 -8.73 -16.70 -1.28
CA GLY A 352 -7.78 -17.30 -2.22
C GLY A 352 -6.95 -18.47 -1.69
N GLN A 353 -7.27 -19.01 -0.54
CA GLN A 353 -6.55 -20.16 0.01
C GLN A 353 -6.77 -21.47 -0.81
N PRO A 354 -5.83 -22.40 -0.80
CA PRO A 354 -4.44 -22.25 -0.34
C PRO A 354 -3.63 -21.36 -1.28
N LEU A 355 -2.71 -20.57 -0.72
CA LEU A 355 -1.73 -19.79 -1.49
C LEU A 355 -0.58 -20.70 -1.94
N SER A 356 0.04 -20.38 -3.07
CA SER A 356 1.24 -21.08 -3.54
C SER A 356 2.11 -20.20 -4.42
N TYR A 357 3.31 -20.68 -4.70
CA TYR A 357 4.25 -20.02 -5.60
C TYR A 357 3.68 -19.83 -7.01
N THR A 358 2.95 -20.83 -7.53
CA THR A 358 2.47 -20.89 -8.92
C THR A 358 1.02 -20.46 -9.10
N LYS A 359 0.28 -20.28 -7.99
CA LYS A 359 -1.14 -19.94 -8.09
C LYS A 359 -1.32 -18.51 -8.54
N VAL A 360 -2.01 -18.33 -9.66
CA VAL A 360 -2.44 -17.01 -10.11
C VAL A 360 -3.61 -16.57 -9.24
N PRO A 361 -3.54 -15.40 -8.59
CA PRO A 361 -4.69 -14.82 -7.89
C PRO A 361 -5.78 -14.44 -8.89
N ASP A 362 -6.98 -14.11 -8.41
CA ASP A 362 -8.07 -13.62 -9.27
C ASP A 362 -7.72 -12.31 -9.98
N PHE A 363 -6.75 -11.53 -9.44
CA PHE A 363 -6.11 -10.38 -10.07
C PHE A 363 -4.62 -10.37 -9.72
N GLU A 364 -3.81 -9.93 -10.65
CA GLU A 364 -2.36 -9.78 -10.47
C GLU A 364 -1.96 -8.32 -10.23
N ASP A 365 -2.80 -7.38 -10.68
CA ASP A 365 -2.49 -5.96 -10.75
C ASP A 365 -2.20 -5.33 -9.39
N TYR A 366 -3.08 -5.47 -8.39
CA TYR A 366 -2.80 -4.91 -7.05
C TYR A 366 -1.58 -5.57 -6.38
N GLY A 367 -1.35 -6.85 -6.64
CA GLY A 367 -0.18 -7.55 -6.11
C GLY A 367 1.12 -6.96 -6.64
N THR A 368 1.18 -6.72 -7.96
CA THR A 368 2.32 -6.04 -8.59
C THR A 368 2.47 -4.62 -8.05
N GLY A 369 1.35 -3.88 -7.89
CA GLY A 369 1.37 -2.55 -7.29
C GLY A 369 1.96 -2.53 -5.88
N CYS A 370 1.52 -3.44 -4.99
CA CYS A 370 2.07 -3.57 -3.64
C CYS A 370 3.58 -3.87 -3.66
N PHE A 371 4.00 -4.81 -4.52
CA PHE A 371 5.40 -5.19 -4.65
C PHE A 371 6.29 -4.01 -5.10
N LEU A 372 5.83 -3.23 -6.09
CA LEU A 372 6.53 -2.05 -6.56
C LEU A 372 6.62 -0.98 -5.46
N LEU A 373 5.54 -0.69 -4.73
CA LEU A 373 5.55 0.25 -3.61
C LEU A 373 6.59 -0.14 -2.55
N GLY A 374 6.58 -1.40 -2.10
CA GLY A 374 7.50 -1.91 -1.10
C GLY A 374 8.95 -1.88 -1.56
N GLY A 375 9.21 -2.36 -2.78
CA GLY A 375 10.56 -2.44 -3.33
C GLY A 375 11.16 -1.08 -3.65
N VAL A 376 10.35 -0.09 -4.08
CA VAL A 376 10.82 1.28 -4.31
C VAL A 376 11.28 1.94 -3.01
N GLU A 377 10.52 1.81 -1.92
CA GLU A 377 10.95 2.38 -0.64
C GLU A 377 12.16 1.62 -0.06
N TYR A 378 12.24 0.32 -0.30
CA TYR A 378 13.43 -0.43 0.07
C TYR A 378 14.66 -0.02 -0.76
N TYR A 379 14.50 0.22 -2.08
CA TYR A 379 15.56 0.80 -2.92
C TYR A 379 16.06 2.13 -2.36
N LYS A 380 15.13 3.05 -2.03
CA LYS A 380 15.48 4.35 -1.43
C LYS A 380 16.19 4.18 -0.08
N LEU A 381 15.80 3.20 0.74
CA LEU A 381 16.48 2.89 1.99
C LEU A 381 17.92 2.45 1.74
N VAL A 382 18.14 1.52 0.80
CA VAL A 382 19.49 1.00 0.46
C VAL A 382 20.42 2.12 0.00
N ILE A 383 19.95 3.03 -0.87
CA ILE A 383 20.82 4.13 -1.39
C ILE A 383 21.02 5.26 -0.39
N SER A 384 20.28 5.33 0.71
CA SER A 384 20.37 6.38 1.73
C SER A 384 21.37 6.07 2.85
N GLU A 385 21.94 4.87 2.87
CA GLU A 385 22.97 4.41 3.80
C GLU A 385 24.37 4.81 3.34
#